data_9dd6cd3364a106967c20f32c4fa59f3f
#
_entry.id   9dd6cd3364a106967c20f32c4fa59f3f
#
_cell.length_a   1.000
_cell.length_b   1.000
_cell.length_c   1.000
_cell.angle_alpha   90.00
_cell.angle_beta   90.00
_cell.angle_gamma   90.00
#
_symmetry.space_group_name_H-M   'P 1'
#
loop_
_entity.id
_entity.type
_entity.pdbx_description
1 polymer ?
#
loop_
_entity_poly.entity_id
_entity_poly.type
_entity_poly.pdbx_seq_one_letter_code
_entity_poly.pdbx_strand_id
1 'polypeptide(L)'
;MSATEHQTMSDTTALQNAKRAKLDEFYTQYADIQTEMNAYLEYNPDTFRGKTVLLPCDDPEWSNFTRYFAENFAALGLKKLISTSYAPDAKRERYGILFDYAAEMSGEKPKNERGKIFVLDHDVTGDGKVNFEDIEWKYLDGDGDFRSAEVKELRDEADVVVTNPPFSLFREFLAWIMEAGKEFAIIGNRNAITYKEVFPLIKANRIWLDNPFVRGAGYFKSPIEVDKKLSYYNSHDYREGLIRVPGVRWFTNLEHGRRHQPLQLMTMADNIKYSRHKEVKGIGYRKYDNYDAIEVPFTDAIPSDYDGVMGVPISFLDKYCPDQFEIVGVAKAGAGDPALKTRFYPEQIQVARDGRETTVTKLNDGPVLKVADPPEGEQYYKIGDEIFMQVYARILICRKRGDVK
;
A
#
# COMPACT_ATOMS: atom_id res chain seq x y z
N MET A 1 19.83 -5.54 -34.88
CA MET A 1 19.48 -5.95 -33.50
C MET A 1 19.92 -4.83 -32.60
N SER A 2 19.01 -4.10 -32.07
CA SER A 2 19.26 -2.76 -31.51
C SER A 2 19.48 -2.82 -29.98
N ALA A 3 20.27 -1.86 -29.48
CA ALA A 3 20.63 -1.68 -28.09
C ALA A 3 19.42 -1.58 -27.12
N THR A 4 18.21 -1.39 -27.63
CA THR A 4 16.96 -1.23 -26.86
C THR A 4 16.41 -2.56 -26.32
N GLU A 5 16.65 -3.70 -26.99
CA GLU A 5 16.20 -5.01 -26.49
C GLU A 5 17.06 -5.53 -25.33
N HIS A 6 18.33 -5.13 -25.27
CA HIS A 6 19.19 -5.47 -24.15
C HIS A 6 18.86 -4.69 -22.87
N GLN A 7 18.32 -3.47 -23.01
CA GLN A 7 18.03 -2.60 -21.87
C GLN A 7 16.75 -3.04 -21.13
N THR A 8 15.70 -3.45 -21.86
CA THR A 8 14.44 -3.93 -21.26
C THR A 8 14.56 -5.30 -20.58
N MET A 9 15.40 -6.19 -21.08
CA MET A 9 15.67 -7.48 -20.41
C MET A 9 16.54 -7.30 -19.14
N SER A 10 17.47 -6.34 -19.14
CA SER A 10 18.30 -5.99 -17.98
C SER A 10 17.44 -5.43 -16.83
N ASP A 11 16.50 -4.53 -17.13
CA ASP A 11 15.63 -3.91 -16.13
C ASP A 11 14.65 -4.91 -15.49
N THR A 12 14.12 -5.83 -16.28
CA THR A 12 13.23 -6.89 -15.77
C THR A 12 13.99 -7.88 -14.89
N THR A 13 15.23 -8.18 -15.24
CA THR A 13 16.09 -9.09 -14.48
C THR A 13 16.59 -8.44 -13.20
N ALA A 14 16.96 -7.14 -13.22
CA ALA A 14 17.35 -6.38 -12.04
C ALA A 14 16.17 -6.24 -11.05
N LEU A 15 14.95 -5.98 -11.55
CA LEU A 15 13.74 -5.92 -10.73
C LEU A 15 13.37 -7.30 -10.15
N GLN A 16 13.56 -8.38 -10.91
CA GLN A 16 13.35 -9.75 -10.42
C GLN A 16 14.43 -10.15 -9.40
N ASN A 17 15.67 -9.71 -9.58
CA ASN A 17 16.76 -9.97 -8.63
C ASN A 17 16.58 -9.14 -7.35
N ALA A 18 16.13 -7.88 -7.43
CA ALA A 18 15.77 -7.08 -6.27
C ALA A 18 14.59 -7.70 -5.49
N LYS A 19 13.58 -8.21 -6.20
CA LYS A 19 12.47 -8.99 -5.58
C LYS A 19 12.96 -10.32 -4.99
N ARG A 20 13.90 -11.00 -5.62
CA ARG A 20 14.50 -12.25 -5.10
C ARG A 20 15.41 -11.99 -3.90
N ALA A 21 16.11 -10.88 -3.89
CA ALA A 21 16.98 -10.48 -2.78
C ALA A 21 16.18 -9.85 -1.61
N LYS A 22 14.85 -9.67 -1.74
CA LYS A 22 13.99 -9.03 -0.73
C LYS A 22 14.58 -7.74 -0.15
N LEU A 23 15.21 -6.91 -1.01
CA LEU A 23 15.75 -5.59 -0.67
C LEU A 23 14.62 -4.56 -0.54
N ASP A 24 13.54 -4.90 0.15
CA ASP A 24 12.33 -4.11 0.27
C ASP A 24 12.07 -3.65 1.72
N GLU A 25 13.08 -3.74 2.59
CA GLU A 25 13.07 -3.11 3.90
C GLU A 25 13.49 -1.63 3.78
N PHE A 26 12.59 -0.74 4.16
CA PHE A 26 12.80 0.71 4.09
C PHE A 26 12.48 1.34 5.44
N TYR A 27 13.37 2.19 5.95
CA TYR A 27 13.14 2.90 7.21
C TYR A 27 12.28 4.15 6.98
N THR A 28 11.10 4.13 7.56
CA THR A 28 10.13 5.24 7.50
C THR A 28 10.65 6.47 8.22
N GLN A 29 10.39 7.66 7.66
CA GLN A 29 10.81 8.90 8.29
C GLN A 29 9.94 9.20 9.52
N TYR A 30 10.54 9.75 10.57
CA TYR A 30 9.84 10.13 11.81
C TYR A 30 8.64 11.04 11.55
N ALA A 31 8.81 12.05 10.69
CA ALA A 31 7.75 12.99 10.35
C ALA A 31 6.54 12.33 9.65
N ASP A 32 6.77 11.29 8.85
CA ASP A 32 5.68 10.56 8.18
C ASP A 32 4.88 9.73 9.21
N ILE A 33 5.57 9.10 10.18
CA ILE A 33 4.95 8.38 11.31
C ILE A 33 4.13 9.35 12.15
N GLN A 34 4.72 10.47 12.54
CA GLN A 34 4.06 11.49 13.35
C GLN A 34 2.81 12.03 12.68
N THR A 35 2.87 12.30 11.37
CA THR A 35 1.72 12.80 10.58
C THR A 35 0.57 11.79 10.55
N GLU A 36 0.88 10.51 10.45
CA GLU A 36 -0.13 9.46 10.47
C GLU A 36 -0.73 9.27 11.85
N MET A 37 0.10 9.14 12.88
CA MET A 37 -0.37 8.95 14.26
C MET A 37 -1.21 10.15 14.73
N ASN A 38 -0.83 11.38 14.36
CA ASN A 38 -1.62 12.58 14.66
C ASN A 38 -3.03 12.52 14.07
N ALA A 39 -3.22 11.94 12.87
CA ALA A 39 -4.56 11.81 12.30
C ALA A 39 -5.50 10.95 13.16
N TYR A 40 -4.98 9.91 13.80
CA TYR A 40 -5.73 9.08 14.74
C TYR A 40 -6.02 9.84 16.05
N LEU A 41 -5.01 10.53 16.59
CA LEU A 41 -5.12 11.28 17.85
C LEU A 41 -6.03 12.51 17.73
N GLU A 42 -6.05 13.17 16.57
CA GLU A 42 -6.98 14.28 16.29
C GLU A 42 -8.44 13.80 16.27
N TYR A 43 -8.68 12.58 15.81
CA TYR A 43 -10.01 11.97 15.80
C TYR A 43 -10.41 11.44 17.19
N ASN A 44 -9.51 10.71 17.81
CA ASN A 44 -9.68 10.18 19.17
C ASN A 44 -8.35 10.27 19.95
N PRO A 45 -8.22 11.23 20.89
CA PRO A 45 -7.00 11.38 21.70
C PRO A 45 -6.62 10.14 22.52
N ASP A 46 -7.56 9.25 22.78
CA ASP A 46 -7.37 8.02 23.56
C ASP A 46 -7.07 6.79 22.70
N THR A 47 -6.79 6.95 21.39
CA THR A 47 -6.53 5.84 20.45
C THR A 47 -5.50 4.84 20.99
N PHE A 48 -4.46 5.31 21.65
CA PHE A 48 -3.38 4.47 22.19
C PHE A 48 -3.41 4.34 23.72
N ARG A 49 -4.28 5.06 24.42
CA ARG A 49 -4.30 5.12 25.88
C ARG A 49 -4.59 3.76 26.51
N GLY A 50 -3.72 3.35 27.44
CA GLY A 50 -3.82 2.07 28.16
C GLY A 50 -3.55 0.84 27.31
N LYS A 51 -3.08 1.01 26.06
CA LYS A 51 -2.83 -0.08 25.14
C LYS A 51 -1.37 -0.53 25.11
N THR A 52 -1.17 -1.79 24.79
CA THR A 52 0.11 -2.39 24.41
C THR A 52 0.30 -2.25 22.90
N VAL A 53 1.36 -1.56 22.48
CA VAL A 53 1.74 -1.38 21.07
C VAL A 53 2.86 -2.34 20.72
N LEU A 54 2.70 -3.11 19.64
CA LEU A 54 3.73 -3.99 19.08
C LEU A 54 4.27 -3.41 17.76
N LEU A 55 5.58 -3.32 17.67
CA LEU A 55 6.37 -2.89 16.51
C LEU A 55 7.21 -4.08 16.02
N PRO A 56 6.63 -5.04 15.28
CA PRO A 56 7.38 -6.19 14.82
C PRO A 56 8.36 -5.81 13.71
N CYS A 57 9.59 -6.30 13.78
CA CYS A 57 10.69 -6.01 12.86
C CYS A 57 11.29 -4.58 12.98
N ASP A 58 11.08 -3.91 14.10
CA ASP A 58 11.50 -2.52 14.34
C ASP A 58 12.58 -2.42 15.43
N ASP A 59 13.85 -2.62 15.05
CA ASP A 59 14.98 -2.48 15.95
C ASP A 59 15.14 -1.01 16.41
N PRO A 60 15.19 -0.71 17.73
CA PRO A 60 15.33 0.65 18.25
C PRO A 60 16.56 1.41 17.75
N GLU A 61 17.64 0.73 17.40
CA GLU A 61 18.86 1.37 16.89
C GLU A 61 18.61 2.09 15.55
N TRP A 62 17.58 1.64 14.78
CA TRP A 62 17.34 2.10 13.42
C TRP A 62 15.91 2.56 13.16
N SER A 63 14.93 2.03 13.93
CA SER A 63 13.52 2.28 13.69
C SER A 63 13.03 3.60 14.25
N ASN A 64 12.51 4.46 13.40
CA ASN A 64 11.80 5.64 13.84
C ASN A 64 10.42 5.33 14.45
N PHE A 65 9.85 4.13 14.24
CA PHE A 65 8.64 3.70 14.93
C PHE A 65 8.91 3.54 16.43
N THR A 66 9.93 2.76 16.79
CA THR A 66 10.29 2.56 18.19
C THR A 66 10.61 3.89 18.85
N ARG A 67 11.38 4.73 18.17
CA ARG A 67 11.71 6.07 18.64
C ARG A 67 10.47 6.93 18.88
N TYR A 68 9.54 6.99 17.93
CA TYR A 68 8.32 7.79 18.05
C TYR A 68 7.48 7.36 19.26
N PHE A 69 7.19 6.07 19.38
CA PHE A 69 6.36 5.56 20.45
C PHE A 69 7.02 5.66 21.82
N ALA A 70 8.34 5.48 21.92
CA ALA A 70 9.07 5.62 23.16
C ALA A 70 9.16 7.10 23.61
N GLU A 71 9.50 8.04 22.72
CA GLU A 71 9.54 9.48 23.04
C GLU A 71 8.16 10.03 23.43
N ASN A 72 7.08 9.46 22.92
CA ASN A 72 5.72 9.89 23.20
C ASN A 72 4.95 8.95 24.16
N PHE A 73 5.63 8.02 24.83
CA PHE A 73 5.02 6.98 25.66
C PHE A 73 4.01 7.55 26.67
N ALA A 74 4.44 8.51 27.46
CA ALA A 74 3.61 9.16 28.49
C ALA A 74 2.47 10.01 27.87
N ALA A 75 2.76 10.75 26.79
CA ALA A 75 1.76 11.58 26.10
C ALA A 75 0.64 10.75 25.46
N LEU A 76 0.99 9.61 24.86
CA LEU A 76 0.06 8.63 24.31
C LEU A 76 -0.66 7.84 25.41
N GLY A 77 -0.14 7.84 26.63
CA GLY A 77 -0.67 7.08 27.77
C GLY A 77 -0.57 5.56 27.55
N LEU A 78 0.51 5.09 26.90
CA LEU A 78 0.70 3.67 26.63
C LEU A 78 0.79 2.87 27.92
N LYS A 79 0.28 1.64 27.88
CA LYS A 79 0.52 0.64 28.91
C LYS A 79 1.88 -0.04 28.73
N LYS A 80 2.22 -0.38 27.49
CA LYS A 80 3.44 -1.10 27.15
C LYS A 80 3.80 -0.88 25.67
N LEU A 81 5.09 -0.77 25.39
CA LEU A 81 5.64 -0.79 24.05
C LEU A 81 6.52 -2.02 23.90
N ILE A 82 6.28 -2.81 22.85
CA ILE A 82 7.09 -3.97 22.49
C ILE A 82 7.62 -3.74 21.07
N SER A 83 8.93 -3.87 20.90
CA SER A 83 9.55 -3.87 19.58
C SER A 83 10.36 -5.14 19.39
N THR A 84 10.42 -5.68 18.19
CA THR A 84 11.26 -6.85 17.89
C THR A 84 12.16 -6.59 16.70
N SER A 85 13.37 -7.12 16.74
CA SER A 85 14.28 -7.13 15.59
C SER A 85 14.44 -8.54 15.04
N TYR A 86 14.59 -8.63 13.74
CA TYR A 86 14.94 -9.86 13.05
C TYR A 86 16.45 -10.13 13.18
N ALA A 87 16.85 -11.40 13.38
CA ALA A 87 18.25 -11.76 13.55
C ALA A 87 19.11 -11.38 12.33
N PRO A 88 20.26 -10.72 12.52
CA PRO A 88 21.13 -10.29 11.40
C PRO A 88 21.59 -11.43 10.49
N ASP A 89 21.93 -12.59 11.06
CA ASP A 89 22.42 -13.73 10.28
C ASP A 89 21.30 -14.48 9.55
N ALA A 90 20.11 -14.56 10.13
CA ALA A 90 18.94 -15.05 9.43
C ALA A 90 18.53 -14.13 8.26
N LYS A 91 18.82 -12.82 8.37
CA LYS A 91 18.74 -11.89 7.23
C LYS A 91 19.75 -12.27 6.13
N ARG A 92 20.99 -12.65 6.48
CA ARG A 92 22.03 -13.05 5.52
C ARG A 92 21.63 -14.30 4.73
N GLU A 93 21.18 -15.36 5.39
CA GLU A 93 20.74 -16.58 4.72
C GLU A 93 19.53 -16.33 3.79
N ARG A 94 18.63 -15.44 4.21
CA ARG A 94 17.40 -15.13 3.47
C ARG A 94 17.59 -14.14 2.32
N TYR A 95 18.54 -13.19 2.44
CA TYR A 95 18.74 -12.10 1.49
C TYR A 95 19.96 -12.28 0.58
N GLY A 96 20.80 -13.30 0.82
CA GLY A 96 21.92 -13.75 -0.06
C GLY A 96 23.05 -12.74 -0.27
N ILE A 97 24.23 -13.28 -0.40
CA ILE A 97 25.53 -12.82 -0.99
C ILE A 97 25.97 -11.32 -0.87
N LEU A 98 25.09 -10.32 -0.86
CA LEU A 98 25.53 -8.91 -0.81
C LEU A 98 26.10 -8.48 0.54
N PHE A 99 25.71 -9.15 1.63
CA PHE A 99 26.27 -8.90 2.97
C PHE A 99 27.60 -9.61 3.24
N ASP A 100 27.91 -10.68 2.52
CA ASP A 100 29.17 -11.42 2.71
C ASP A 100 30.39 -10.58 2.38
N TYR A 101 30.29 -9.67 1.39
CA TYR A 101 31.43 -8.84 0.98
C TYR A 101 31.87 -7.81 2.04
N ALA A 102 30.91 -7.24 2.78
CA ALA A 102 31.21 -6.26 3.83
C ALA A 102 31.74 -6.93 5.12
N ALA A 103 31.29 -8.15 5.40
CA ALA A 103 31.68 -8.90 6.59
C ALA A 103 33.01 -9.66 6.42
N GLU A 104 33.36 -10.11 5.21
CA GLU A 104 34.68 -10.65 4.89
C GLU A 104 35.80 -9.58 5.05
N MET A 105 35.49 -8.31 4.81
CA MET A 105 36.44 -7.22 5.01
C MET A 105 36.63 -6.83 6.48
N SER A 106 35.67 -7.10 7.38
CA SER A 106 35.80 -6.77 8.80
C SER A 106 36.36 -7.87 9.69
N GLY A 107 36.51 -9.11 9.19
CA GLY A 107 37.11 -10.24 9.91
C GLY A 107 36.31 -10.77 11.11
N GLU A 108 35.13 -10.19 11.43
CA GLU A 108 34.28 -10.60 12.52
C GLU A 108 32.98 -11.23 11.97
N LYS A 109 32.81 -12.53 12.20
CA LYS A 109 31.52 -13.20 11.95
C LYS A 109 30.53 -12.81 13.06
N PRO A 110 29.40 -12.13 12.74
CA PRO A 110 28.36 -11.92 13.72
C PRO A 110 27.77 -13.27 14.12
N LYS A 111 27.86 -13.62 15.42
CA LYS A 111 27.40 -14.91 15.96
C LYS A 111 25.92 -14.93 16.34
N ASN A 112 25.08 -14.03 15.84
CA ASN A 112 23.76 -13.86 16.41
C ASN A 112 22.66 -14.28 15.43
N GLU A 113 22.21 -15.52 15.58
CA GLU A 113 21.08 -16.12 14.85
C GLU A 113 19.74 -15.81 15.53
N ARG A 114 19.75 -15.06 16.64
CA ARG A 114 18.56 -14.77 17.45
C ARG A 114 18.10 -13.34 17.26
N GLY A 115 16.79 -13.15 17.12
CA GLY A 115 16.16 -11.85 17.18
C GLY A 115 16.26 -11.23 18.58
N LYS A 116 15.95 -9.95 18.68
CA LYS A 116 15.86 -9.24 19.96
C LYS A 116 14.43 -8.79 20.20
N ILE A 117 14.04 -8.75 21.47
CA ILE A 117 12.84 -8.09 21.95
C ILE A 117 13.23 -6.91 22.82
N PHE A 118 12.57 -5.80 22.65
CA PHE A 118 12.74 -4.56 23.40
C PHE A 118 11.39 -4.23 24.03
N VAL A 119 11.42 -3.89 25.31
CA VAL A 119 10.21 -3.61 26.09
C VAL A 119 10.39 -2.29 26.81
N LEU A 120 9.33 -1.48 26.82
CA LEU A 120 9.22 -0.26 27.59
C LEU A 120 7.85 -0.25 28.27
N ASP A 121 7.82 -0.31 29.60
CA ASP A 121 6.58 -0.29 30.39
C ASP A 121 6.72 0.42 31.75
N HIS A 122 7.94 0.75 32.19
CA HIS A 122 8.19 1.45 33.43
C HIS A 122 9.49 2.28 33.38
N ASP A 123 9.67 3.15 34.36
CA ASP A 123 10.89 3.96 34.56
C ASP A 123 11.99 3.07 35.15
N VAL A 124 12.97 2.71 34.34
CA VAL A 124 14.14 1.90 34.71
C VAL A 124 15.26 2.80 35.23
N THR A 125 15.43 4.00 34.66
CA THR A 125 16.49 4.95 34.99
C THR A 125 16.24 5.67 36.30
N GLY A 126 14.99 5.74 36.77
CA GLY A 126 14.60 6.38 38.03
C GLY A 126 14.55 7.92 37.95
N ASP A 127 14.43 8.47 36.74
CA ASP A 127 14.36 9.92 36.52
C ASP A 127 12.91 10.48 36.62
N GLY A 128 11.93 9.62 36.87
CA GLY A 128 10.51 9.95 36.98
C GLY A 128 9.79 10.06 35.64
N LYS A 129 10.39 9.61 34.54
CA LYS A 129 9.81 9.57 33.21
C LYS A 129 9.94 8.17 32.65
N VAL A 130 9.07 7.83 31.71
CA VAL A 130 9.18 6.61 30.91
C VAL A 130 9.43 7.04 29.47
N ASN A 131 10.61 6.72 28.95
CA ASN A 131 11.08 7.20 27.66
C ASN A 131 12.05 6.21 26.98
N PHE A 132 12.71 6.62 25.91
CA PHE A 132 13.61 5.78 25.13
C PHE A 132 14.78 5.20 25.94
N GLU A 133 15.24 5.89 27.00
CA GLU A 133 16.36 5.47 27.84
C GLU A 133 16.00 4.29 28.77
N ASP A 134 14.70 4.04 28.98
CA ASP A 134 14.18 2.97 29.82
C ASP A 134 13.89 1.67 29.05
N ILE A 135 14.27 1.59 27.78
CA ILE A 135 14.05 0.39 26.97
C ILE A 135 14.94 -0.74 27.45
N GLU A 136 14.34 -1.80 27.99
CA GLU A 136 15.01 -3.05 28.29
C GLU A 136 14.98 -3.99 27.06
N TRP A 137 16.02 -4.79 26.92
CA TRP A 137 16.08 -5.75 25.82
C TRP A 137 16.64 -7.11 26.21
N LYS A 138 16.20 -8.15 25.49
CA LYS A 138 16.73 -9.51 25.60
C LYS A 138 16.68 -10.21 24.23
N TYR A 139 17.37 -11.34 24.12
CA TYR A 139 17.24 -12.17 22.94
C TYR A 139 15.92 -12.95 22.97
N LEU A 140 15.29 -13.06 21.79
CA LEU A 140 14.24 -14.03 21.51
C LEU A 140 14.86 -15.43 21.47
N ASP A 141 14.06 -16.47 21.62
CA ASP A 141 14.53 -17.85 21.41
C ASP A 141 14.73 -18.18 19.93
N GLY A 142 13.92 -17.57 19.05
CA GLY A 142 14.00 -17.66 17.60
C GLY A 142 14.65 -16.48 16.91
N ASP A 143 14.53 -16.44 15.59
CA ASP A 143 15.10 -15.42 14.71
C ASP A 143 14.32 -14.08 14.69
N GLY A 144 13.18 -14.00 15.35
CA GLY A 144 12.29 -12.83 15.36
C GLY A 144 11.36 -12.75 14.16
N ASP A 145 11.21 -13.83 13.38
CA ASP A 145 10.20 -13.86 12.31
C ASP A 145 8.79 -13.71 12.90
N PHE A 146 7.98 -12.82 12.34
CA PHE A 146 6.60 -12.58 12.82
C PHE A 146 5.71 -13.81 12.80
N ARG A 147 6.07 -14.85 12.01
CA ARG A 147 5.35 -16.12 11.92
C ARG A 147 5.73 -17.12 13.02
N SER A 148 6.80 -16.87 13.76
CA SER A 148 7.22 -17.74 14.87
C SER A 148 6.17 -17.79 15.97
N ALA A 149 6.17 -18.84 16.77
CA ALA A 149 5.25 -18.98 17.90
C ALA A 149 5.46 -17.85 18.91
N GLU A 150 6.73 -17.52 19.22
CA GLU A 150 7.13 -16.48 20.16
C GLU A 150 6.60 -15.10 19.76
N VAL A 151 6.78 -14.68 18.48
CA VAL A 151 6.27 -13.38 18.01
C VAL A 151 4.75 -13.38 17.90
N LYS A 152 4.10 -14.54 17.65
CA LYS A 152 2.65 -14.66 17.74
C LYS A 152 2.12 -14.43 19.15
N GLU A 153 2.80 -14.91 20.17
CA GLU A 153 2.44 -14.64 21.57
C GLU A 153 2.52 -13.14 21.87
N LEU A 154 3.56 -12.45 21.40
CA LEU A 154 3.67 -10.99 21.51
C LEU A 154 2.55 -10.25 20.77
N ARG A 155 2.17 -10.73 19.58
CA ARG A 155 1.01 -10.21 18.85
C ARG A 155 -0.27 -10.39 19.66
N ASP A 156 -0.45 -11.55 20.25
CA ASP A 156 -1.68 -11.87 20.97
C ASP A 156 -1.78 -11.06 22.28
N GLU A 157 -0.65 -10.69 22.91
CA GLU A 157 -0.56 -9.75 24.03
C GLU A 157 -0.89 -8.30 23.60
N ALA A 158 -0.48 -7.88 22.40
CA ALA A 158 -0.64 -6.52 21.93
C ALA A 158 -2.10 -6.16 21.65
N ASP A 159 -2.44 -4.89 21.78
CA ASP A 159 -3.71 -4.31 21.35
C ASP A 159 -3.60 -3.75 19.92
N VAL A 160 -2.47 -3.11 19.60
CA VAL A 160 -2.22 -2.42 18.34
C VAL A 160 -0.89 -2.84 17.73
N VAL A 161 -0.87 -3.11 16.44
CA VAL A 161 0.35 -3.39 15.66
C VAL A 161 0.66 -2.24 14.72
N VAL A 162 1.85 -1.63 14.85
CA VAL A 162 2.27 -0.53 13.97
C VAL A 162 3.65 -0.84 13.40
N THR A 163 3.81 -0.83 12.07
CA THR A 163 5.13 -1.12 11.46
C THR A 163 5.13 -0.85 9.95
N ASN A 164 6.33 -0.91 9.35
CA ASN A 164 6.53 -1.02 7.91
C ASN A 164 7.01 -2.44 7.58
N PRO A 165 6.11 -3.39 7.31
CA PRO A 165 6.51 -4.76 7.00
C PRO A 165 7.18 -4.84 5.62
N PRO A 166 8.05 -5.85 5.36
CA PRO A 166 8.58 -6.11 4.03
C PRO A 166 7.44 -6.25 3.00
N PHE A 167 7.47 -5.45 1.93
CA PHE A 167 6.38 -5.42 0.94
C PHE A 167 6.11 -6.77 0.27
N SER A 168 7.15 -7.61 0.15
CA SER A 168 7.02 -8.97 -0.37
C SER A 168 6.19 -9.89 0.53
N LEU A 169 6.12 -9.60 1.84
CA LEU A 169 5.39 -10.37 2.85
C LEU A 169 4.06 -9.70 3.26
N PHE A 170 3.70 -8.57 2.66
CA PHE A 170 2.55 -7.77 3.06
C PHE A 170 1.25 -8.57 3.21
N ARG A 171 0.95 -9.49 2.28
CA ARG A 171 -0.27 -10.31 2.33
C ARG A 171 -0.30 -11.25 3.54
N GLU A 172 0.84 -11.93 3.79
CA GLU A 172 0.99 -12.84 4.93
C GLU A 172 0.92 -12.07 6.25
N PHE A 173 1.57 -10.89 6.27
CA PHE A 173 1.60 -10.02 7.44
C PHE A 173 0.21 -9.46 7.78
N LEU A 174 -0.54 -8.97 6.79
CA LEU A 174 -1.90 -8.50 6.99
C LEU A 174 -2.82 -9.64 7.48
N ALA A 175 -2.71 -10.83 6.88
CA ALA A 175 -3.47 -12.00 7.32
C ALA A 175 -3.16 -12.37 8.78
N TRP A 176 -1.89 -12.32 9.17
CA TRP A 176 -1.42 -12.56 10.53
C TRP A 176 -2.02 -11.60 11.56
N ILE A 177 -2.14 -10.31 11.22
CA ILE A 177 -2.81 -9.31 12.09
C ILE A 177 -4.31 -9.57 12.17
N MET A 178 -4.94 -9.78 11.01
CA MET A 178 -6.39 -9.94 10.91
C MET A 178 -6.90 -11.21 11.59
N GLU A 179 -6.11 -12.29 11.58
CA GLU A 179 -6.38 -13.54 12.29
C GLU A 179 -6.51 -13.31 13.80
N ALA A 180 -5.67 -12.46 14.37
CA ALA A 180 -5.68 -12.13 15.80
C ALA A 180 -6.67 -11.00 16.15
N GLY A 181 -7.36 -10.42 15.16
CA GLY A 181 -8.34 -9.34 15.39
C GLY A 181 -7.75 -8.06 15.97
N LYS A 182 -6.47 -7.78 15.70
CA LYS A 182 -5.78 -6.62 16.28
C LYS A 182 -6.10 -5.32 15.55
N GLU A 183 -6.05 -4.22 16.28
CA GLU A 183 -5.94 -2.90 15.67
C GLU A 183 -4.56 -2.73 15.03
N PHE A 184 -4.47 -1.96 13.96
CA PHE A 184 -3.18 -1.79 13.29
C PHE A 184 -3.08 -0.55 12.40
N ALA A 185 -1.83 -0.12 12.17
CA ALA A 185 -1.44 0.81 11.12
C ALA A 185 -0.14 0.32 10.46
N ILE A 186 -0.21 -0.14 9.22
CA ILE A 186 0.94 -0.70 8.51
C ILE A 186 1.14 -0.05 7.14
N ILE A 187 2.40 0.04 6.74
CA ILE A 187 2.76 0.59 5.42
C ILE A 187 2.73 -0.53 4.37
N GLY A 188 2.16 -0.22 3.20
CA GLY A 188 2.12 -1.14 2.07
C GLY A 188 2.10 -0.43 0.73
N ASN A 189 2.22 -1.20 -0.34
CA ASN A 189 2.08 -0.67 -1.68
C ASN A 189 0.60 -0.57 -2.07
N ARG A 190 0.18 0.55 -2.66
CA ARG A 190 -1.20 0.78 -3.13
C ARG A 190 -1.73 -0.34 -4.03
N ASN A 191 -0.86 -1.02 -4.78
CA ASN A 191 -1.28 -2.14 -5.63
C ASN A 191 -1.88 -3.30 -4.83
N ALA A 192 -1.59 -3.40 -3.51
CA ALA A 192 -2.17 -4.39 -2.63
C ALA A 192 -3.70 -4.30 -2.54
N ILE A 193 -4.29 -3.13 -2.80
CA ILE A 193 -5.75 -2.94 -2.92
C ILE A 193 -6.39 -3.99 -3.84
N THR A 194 -5.69 -4.37 -4.92
CA THR A 194 -6.21 -5.30 -5.92
C THR A 194 -5.88 -6.77 -5.64
N TYR A 195 -5.35 -7.10 -4.46
CA TYR A 195 -5.13 -8.49 -4.08
C TYR A 195 -6.42 -9.12 -3.58
N LYS A 196 -6.62 -10.41 -3.91
CA LYS A 196 -7.82 -11.17 -3.53
C LYS A 196 -7.99 -11.33 -2.01
N GLU A 197 -6.90 -11.23 -1.26
CA GLU A 197 -6.87 -11.30 0.20
C GLU A 197 -7.18 -9.94 0.85
N VAL A 198 -6.92 -8.83 0.15
CA VAL A 198 -6.99 -7.46 0.69
C VAL A 198 -8.31 -6.77 0.33
N PHE A 199 -8.70 -6.84 -0.95
CA PHE A 199 -9.89 -6.12 -1.41
C PHE A 199 -11.18 -6.48 -0.66
N PRO A 200 -11.49 -7.75 -0.32
CA PRO A 200 -12.67 -8.09 0.47
C PRO A 200 -12.72 -7.40 1.84
N LEU A 201 -11.56 -7.19 2.48
CA LEU A 201 -11.48 -6.48 3.76
C LEU A 201 -11.83 -4.99 3.59
N ILE A 202 -11.34 -4.37 2.50
CA ILE A 202 -11.67 -2.97 2.15
C ILE A 202 -13.18 -2.83 1.87
N LYS A 203 -13.72 -3.72 1.01
CA LYS A 203 -15.14 -3.74 0.67
C LYS A 203 -16.04 -3.93 1.91
N ALA A 204 -15.62 -4.79 2.84
CA ALA A 204 -16.32 -5.04 4.09
C ALA A 204 -16.12 -3.94 5.15
N ASN A 205 -15.42 -2.86 4.80
CA ASN A 205 -15.10 -1.75 5.70
C ASN A 205 -14.38 -2.22 6.99
N ARG A 206 -13.53 -3.25 6.87
CA ARG A 206 -12.72 -3.79 7.96
C ARG A 206 -11.32 -3.21 7.99
N ILE A 207 -10.84 -2.69 6.86
CA ILE A 207 -9.60 -1.95 6.70
C ILE A 207 -9.82 -0.82 5.69
N TRP A 208 -9.02 0.20 5.81
CA TRP A 208 -9.02 1.35 4.90
C TRP A 208 -7.62 1.89 4.71
N LEU A 209 -7.49 2.90 3.85
CA LEU A 209 -6.22 3.51 3.52
C LEU A 209 -6.17 4.94 4.06
N ASP A 210 -4.97 5.36 4.45
CA ASP A 210 -4.63 6.76 4.56
C ASP A 210 -3.41 7.11 3.70
N ASN A 211 -3.31 8.35 3.30
CA ASN A 211 -2.27 8.85 2.41
C ASN A 211 -1.73 10.21 2.88
N PRO A 212 -0.91 10.23 3.94
CA PRO A 212 -0.24 11.45 4.36
C PRO A 212 0.96 11.79 3.47
N PHE A 213 1.40 10.87 2.60
CA PHE A 213 2.60 11.04 1.79
C PHE A 213 2.45 12.10 0.72
N VAL A 214 3.35 13.07 0.71
CA VAL A 214 3.38 14.14 -0.28
C VAL A 214 3.53 13.57 -1.70
N ARG A 215 2.64 13.98 -2.61
CA ARG A 215 2.59 13.49 -4.00
C ARG A 215 2.48 11.96 -4.13
N GLY A 216 1.95 11.28 -3.11
CA GLY A 216 1.67 9.84 -3.15
C GLY A 216 2.90 8.94 -3.20
N ALA A 217 4.03 9.40 -2.69
CA ALA A 217 5.26 8.62 -2.56
C ALA A 217 5.90 8.85 -1.20
N GLY A 218 6.33 7.78 -0.54
CA GLY A 218 7.13 7.85 0.68
C GLY A 218 8.62 8.03 0.36
N TYR A 219 9.32 8.71 1.26
CA TYR A 219 10.79 8.80 1.25
C TYR A 219 11.33 7.99 2.41
N PHE A 220 12.21 7.05 2.11
CA PHE A 220 12.71 6.08 3.08
C PHE A 220 14.24 6.11 3.11
N LYS A 221 14.81 5.84 4.29
CA LYS A 221 16.23 5.55 4.41
C LYS A 221 16.44 4.06 4.10
N SER A 222 17.41 3.76 3.25
CA SER A 222 17.83 2.38 3.00
C SER A 222 18.97 1.99 3.92
N PRO A 223 18.99 0.77 4.46
CA PRO A 223 20.15 0.22 5.17
C PRO A 223 21.32 -0.08 4.26
N ILE A 224 21.10 -0.11 2.95
CA ILE A 224 22.09 -0.49 1.92
C ILE A 224 22.27 0.68 0.97
N GLU A 225 23.51 0.85 0.48
CA GLU A 225 23.80 1.79 -0.61
C GLU A 225 23.02 1.37 -1.86
N VAL A 226 22.09 2.22 -2.28
CA VAL A 226 21.17 1.89 -3.36
C VAL A 226 21.82 2.11 -4.70
N ASP A 227 21.84 1.09 -5.55
CA ASP A 227 22.27 1.23 -6.94
C ASP A 227 21.36 2.25 -7.65
N LYS A 228 21.98 3.34 -8.13
CA LYS A 228 21.34 4.43 -8.88
C LYS A 228 20.63 3.97 -10.16
N LYS A 229 20.86 2.72 -10.57
CA LYS A 229 20.20 2.08 -11.72
C LYS A 229 18.85 1.45 -11.39
N LEU A 230 18.46 1.38 -10.10
CA LEU A 230 17.17 0.83 -9.73
C LEU A 230 16.03 1.76 -10.14
N SER A 231 14.91 1.18 -10.60
CA SER A 231 13.77 1.91 -11.18
C SER A 231 13.09 2.92 -10.25
N TYR A 232 13.30 2.83 -8.95
CA TYR A 232 12.80 3.78 -7.95
C TYR A 232 13.81 4.89 -7.60
N TYR A 233 15.04 4.84 -8.13
CA TYR A 233 15.99 5.94 -8.02
C TYR A 233 15.67 6.99 -9.08
N ASN A 234 15.17 8.15 -8.63
CA ASN A 234 14.95 9.29 -9.51
C ASN A 234 15.85 10.44 -9.04
N SER A 235 16.80 10.84 -9.88
CA SER A 235 17.75 11.91 -9.57
C SER A 235 17.11 13.29 -9.33
N HIS A 236 15.90 13.52 -9.86
CA HIS A 236 15.15 14.77 -9.67
C HIS A 236 14.44 14.85 -8.31
N ASP A 237 14.12 13.69 -7.73
CA ASP A 237 13.45 13.57 -6.42
C ASP A 237 14.39 13.08 -5.32
N TYR A 238 15.69 12.95 -5.63
CA TYR A 238 16.68 12.51 -4.66
C TYR A 238 16.81 13.53 -3.53
N ARG A 239 16.45 13.10 -2.33
CA ARG A 239 16.79 13.78 -1.10
C ARG A 239 17.94 13.01 -0.48
N GLU A 240 18.94 13.73 -0.01
CA GLU A 240 20.21 13.16 0.49
C GLU A 240 19.99 11.94 1.40
N GLY A 241 20.46 10.77 0.96
CA GLY A 241 20.32 9.50 1.67
C GLY A 241 18.93 8.86 1.68
N LEU A 242 17.95 9.41 0.94
CA LEU A 242 16.59 8.88 0.91
C LEU A 242 16.22 8.32 -0.46
N ILE A 243 15.42 7.25 -0.45
CA ILE A 243 14.84 6.62 -1.63
C ILE A 243 13.37 7.01 -1.73
N ARG A 244 12.95 7.42 -2.91
CA ARG A 244 11.55 7.67 -3.21
C ARG A 244 10.86 6.39 -3.66
N VAL A 245 9.87 5.91 -2.89
CA VAL A 245 9.05 4.75 -3.23
C VAL A 245 7.65 5.22 -3.60
N PRO A 246 7.26 5.13 -4.88
CA PRO A 246 5.93 5.56 -5.31
C PRO A 246 4.85 4.56 -4.87
N GLY A 247 3.64 5.06 -4.68
CA GLY A 247 2.48 4.22 -4.40
C GLY A 247 2.43 3.64 -3.00
N VAL A 248 3.22 4.14 -2.06
CA VAL A 248 3.15 3.75 -0.64
C VAL A 248 1.88 4.32 -0.02
N ARG A 249 1.24 3.53 0.86
CA ARG A 249 0.06 3.89 1.62
C ARG A 249 0.09 3.27 3.00
N TRP A 250 -0.57 3.93 3.94
CA TRP A 250 -0.97 3.29 5.18
C TRP A 250 -2.22 2.45 4.95
N PHE A 251 -2.22 1.25 5.51
CA PHE A 251 -3.36 0.37 5.62
C PHE A 251 -3.66 0.24 7.11
N THR A 252 -4.90 0.48 7.50
CA THR A 252 -5.27 0.59 8.92
C THR A 252 -6.72 0.15 9.15
N ASN A 253 -7.03 -0.15 10.40
CA ASN A 253 -8.39 -0.24 10.93
C ASN A 253 -8.62 0.74 12.10
N LEU A 254 -7.64 1.63 12.36
CA LEU A 254 -7.78 2.75 13.29
C LEU A 254 -8.53 3.89 12.64
N GLU A 255 -9.53 4.42 13.31
CA GLU A 255 -10.37 5.49 12.78
C GLU A 255 -9.65 6.83 12.72
N HIS A 256 -9.93 7.62 11.68
CA HIS A 256 -9.40 8.96 11.49
C HIS A 256 -10.39 9.88 10.78
N GLY A 257 -10.34 11.17 11.10
CA GLY A 257 -11.32 12.14 10.61
C GLY A 257 -11.34 12.34 9.10
N ARG A 258 -10.24 12.08 8.39
CA ARG A 258 -10.15 12.28 6.94
C ARG A 258 -11.14 11.41 6.16
N ARG A 259 -11.42 10.17 6.62
CA ARG A 259 -12.35 9.29 5.93
C ARG A 259 -13.83 9.66 6.13
N HIS A 260 -14.12 10.57 7.05
CA HIS A 260 -15.48 11.11 7.26
C HIS A 260 -15.68 12.48 6.60
N GLN A 261 -14.72 12.92 5.78
CA GLN A 261 -14.84 14.15 5.01
C GLN A 261 -15.46 13.86 3.65
N PRO A 262 -16.70 14.32 3.37
CA PRO A 262 -17.33 14.11 2.08
C PRO A 262 -16.56 14.80 0.96
N LEU A 263 -16.43 14.12 -0.19
CA LEU A 263 -15.89 14.73 -1.39
C LEU A 263 -16.82 15.82 -1.89
N GLN A 264 -16.25 16.97 -2.23
CA GLN A 264 -16.94 18.06 -2.92
C GLN A 264 -17.08 17.69 -4.39
N LEU A 265 -18.29 17.48 -4.87
CA LEU A 265 -18.56 16.94 -6.21
C LEU A 265 -19.47 17.89 -6.99
N MET A 266 -19.23 18.02 -8.28
CA MET A 266 -20.11 18.67 -9.23
C MET A 266 -21.18 17.69 -9.73
N THR A 267 -22.27 18.25 -10.27
CA THR A 267 -23.27 17.43 -11.01
C THR A 267 -22.66 16.87 -12.28
N MET A 268 -23.28 15.85 -12.87
CA MET A 268 -22.86 15.31 -14.17
C MET A 268 -22.79 16.39 -15.25
N ALA A 269 -23.81 17.24 -15.31
CA ALA A 269 -23.90 18.35 -16.27
C ALA A 269 -22.76 19.37 -16.05
N ASP A 270 -22.46 19.72 -14.79
CA ASP A 270 -21.38 20.64 -14.48
C ASP A 270 -20.02 20.04 -14.78
N ASN A 271 -19.79 18.78 -14.51
CA ASN A 271 -18.56 18.08 -14.88
C ASN A 271 -18.34 18.11 -16.41
N ILE A 272 -19.37 17.83 -17.20
CA ILE A 272 -19.29 17.90 -18.67
C ILE A 272 -18.96 19.32 -19.13
N LYS A 273 -19.49 20.34 -18.47
CA LYS A 273 -19.30 21.73 -18.87
C LYS A 273 -17.98 22.34 -18.37
N TYR A 274 -17.62 22.07 -17.10
CA TYR A 274 -16.59 22.83 -16.40
C TYR A 274 -15.37 21.99 -15.95
N SER A 275 -15.38 20.65 -16.11
CA SER A 275 -14.26 19.82 -15.70
C SER A 275 -12.95 20.34 -16.29
N ARG A 276 -11.88 20.25 -15.50
CA ARG A 276 -10.50 20.49 -15.99
C ARG A 276 -9.94 19.32 -16.82
N HIS A 277 -10.62 18.17 -16.77
CA HIS A 277 -10.20 16.93 -17.43
C HIS A 277 -10.83 16.88 -18.84
N LYS A 278 -9.98 16.83 -19.85
CA LYS A 278 -10.41 16.76 -21.27
C LYS A 278 -11.17 15.47 -21.61
N GLU A 279 -10.95 14.41 -20.83
CA GLU A 279 -11.61 13.11 -20.97
C GLU A 279 -13.08 13.15 -20.53
N VAL A 280 -13.51 14.19 -19.81
CA VAL A 280 -14.88 14.40 -19.33
C VAL A 280 -15.50 15.64 -19.97
N LYS A 281 -14.73 16.73 -20.04
CA LYS A 281 -15.23 18.03 -20.54
C LYS A 281 -15.66 17.95 -22.00
N GLY A 282 -16.94 18.23 -22.26
CA GLY A 282 -17.54 18.19 -23.59
C GLY A 282 -17.82 16.79 -24.14
N ILE A 283 -17.37 15.72 -23.43
CA ILE A 283 -17.48 14.33 -23.88
C ILE A 283 -18.51 13.57 -23.04
N GLY A 284 -18.49 13.76 -21.70
CA GLY A 284 -19.32 13.02 -20.76
C GLY A 284 -18.67 11.70 -20.30
N TYR A 285 -19.51 10.78 -19.85
CA TYR A 285 -19.09 9.52 -19.22
C TYR A 285 -19.42 8.34 -20.12
N ARG A 286 -18.43 7.50 -20.42
CA ARG A 286 -18.62 6.29 -21.23
C ARG A 286 -19.12 5.15 -20.36
N LYS A 287 -19.94 4.25 -20.91
CA LYS A 287 -20.34 3.01 -20.26
C LYS A 287 -19.35 1.91 -20.60
N TYR A 288 -19.05 1.04 -19.63
CA TYR A 288 -18.25 -0.16 -19.92
C TYR A 288 -19.05 -1.17 -20.75
N ASP A 289 -18.33 -1.91 -21.60
CA ASP A 289 -18.91 -2.97 -22.41
C ASP A 289 -19.13 -4.27 -21.60
N ASN A 290 -18.34 -4.46 -20.52
CA ASN A 290 -18.36 -5.68 -19.72
C ASN A 290 -18.72 -5.49 -18.24
N TYR A 291 -19.20 -4.31 -17.86
CA TYR A 291 -19.78 -4.01 -16.53
C TYR A 291 -20.95 -3.05 -16.70
N ASP A 292 -21.99 -3.21 -15.89
CA ASP A 292 -23.08 -2.23 -15.85
C ASP A 292 -22.69 -1.01 -15.00
N ALA A 293 -21.72 -0.25 -15.51
CA ALA A 293 -21.15 0.91 -14.84
C ALA A 293 -20.60 1.92 -15.85
N ILE A 294 -20.50 3.18 -15.43
CA ILE A 294 -19.83 4.24 -16.21
C ILE A 294 -18.36 4.38 -15.81
N GLU A 295 -17.51 4.72 -16.76
CA GLU A 295 -16.12 5.11 -16.52
C GLU A 295 -16.05 6.53 -15.95
N VAL A 296 -15.47 6.66 -14.77
CA VAL A 296 -15.14 7.95 -14.16
C VAL A 296 -13.62 8.02 -14.03
N PRO A 297 -12.93 8.72 -14.95
CA PRO A 297 -11.47 8.64 -15.07
C PRO A 297 -10.71 9.30 -13.91
N PHE A 298 -11.36 10.20 -13.16
CA PHE A 298 -10.73 10.97 -12.07
C PHE A 298 -11.66 11.08 -10.87
N THR A 299 -11.11 11.00 -9.66
CA THR A 299 -11.89 11.07 -8.40
C THR A 299 -12.67 12.38 -8.25
N ASP A 300 -12.12 13.50 -8.71
CA ASP A 300 -12.77 14.81 -8.67
C ASP A 300 -13.77 15.06 -9.81
N ALA A 301 -13.94 14.06 -10.69
CA ALA A 301 -14.96 14.05 -11.72
C ALA A 301 -16.12 13.09 -11.41
N ILE A 302 -16.21 12.55 -10.20
CA ILE A 302 -17.36 11.73 -9.76
C ILE A 302 -18.61 12.64 -9.75
N PRO A 303 -19.69 12.28 -10.51
CA PRO A 303 -20.89 13.09 -10.52
C PRO A 303 -21.69 12.94 -9.22
N SER A 304 -22.16 14.08 -8.70
CA SER A 304 -22.94 14.15 -7.46
C SER A 304 -24.39 13.69 -7.60
N ASP A 305 -24.88 13.51 -8.82
CA ASP A 305 -26.29 13.24 -9.17
C ASP A 305 -26.50 11.96 -9.97
N TYR A 306 -25.50 11.07 -10.07
CA TYR A 306 -25.64 9.79 -10.75
C TYR A 306 -25.92 8.65 -9.77
N ASP A 307 -27.03 7.94 -9.96
CA ASP A 307 -27.48 6.87 -9.05
C ASP A 307 -27.01 5.46 -9.44
N GLY A 308 -26.35 5.31 -10.59
CA GLY A 308 -25.82 4.04 -11.06
C GLY A 308 -24.43 3.71 -10.51
N VAL A 309 -23.90 2.54 -10.94
CA VAL A 309 -22.55 2.14 -10.57
C VAL A 309 -21.51 2.92 -11.39
N MET A 310 -20.45 3.35 -10.73
CA MET A 310 -19.34 4.11 -11.30
C MET A 310 -18.01 3.38 -11.09
N GLY A 311 -17.22 3.25 -12.14
CA GLY A 311 -15.86 2.74 -12.05
C GLY A 311 -14.88 3.89 -11.84
N VAL A 312 -14.28 4.00 -10.66
CA VAL A 312 -13.35 5.05 -10.29
C VAL A 312 -11.91 4.53 -10.16
N PRO A 313 -10.88 5.37 -10.30
CA PRO A 313 -9.49 4.95 -10.10
C PRO A 313 -9.27 4.36 -8.70
N ILE A 314 -8.34 3.41 -8.55
CA ILE A 314 -8.00 2.83 -7.24
C ILE A 314 -7.52 3.89 -6.23
N SER A 315 -7.01 5.03 -6.69
CA SER A 315 -6.66 6.18 -5.84
C SER A 315 -7.86 6.89 -5.20
N PHE A 316 -9.08 6.57 -5.61
CA PHE A 316 -10.30 7.00 -4.92
C PHE A 316 -10.29 6.58 -3.44
N LEU A 317 -9.73 5.40 -3.14
CA LEU A 317 -9.66 4.89 -1.77
C LEU A 317 -8.81 5.76 -0.82
N ASP A 318 -7.91 6.58 -1.36
CA ASP A 318 -7.18 7.59 -0.57
C ASP A 318 -8.11 8.70 0.01
N LYS A 319 -9.34 8.79 -0.51
CA LYS A 319 -10.36 9.81 -0.18
C LYS A 319 -11.74 9.18 0.04
N TYR A 320 -11.80 7.89 0.20
CA TYR A 320 -13.05 7.18 0.38
C TYR A 320 -13.76 7.64 1.66
N CYS A 321 -14.98 8.13 1.50
CA CYS A 321 -15.89 8.45 2.59
C CYS A 321 -16.99 7.40 2.64
N PRO A 322 -17.03 6.54 3.69
CA PRO A 322 -18.01 5.47 3.81
C PRO A 322 -19.43 5.99 4.03
N ASP A 323 -19.60 7.26 4.46
CA ASP A 323 -20.91 7.89 4.63
C ASP A 323 -21.49 8.37 3.29
N GLN A 324 -20.62 8.63 2.29
CA GLN A 324 -21.00 9.15 0.97
C GLN A 324 -21.14 8.06 -0.10
N PHE A 325 -20.32 7.00 0.00
CA PHE A 325 -20.27 5.96 -1.03
C PHE A 325 -20.31 4.54 -0.43
N GLU A 326 -20.79 3.62 -1.26
CA GLU A 326 -20.68 2.19 -1.06
C GLU A 326 -19.72 1.59 -2.10
N ILE A 327 -18.84 0.67 -1.67
CA ILE A 327 -17.96 -0.09 -2.57
C ILE A 327 -18.72 -1.34 -3.03
N VAL A 328 -19.11 -1.37 -4.30
CA VAL A 328 -19.79 -2.51 -4.94
C VAL A 328 -18.81 -3.64 -5.25
N GLY A 329 -17.61 -3.28 -5.74
CA GLY A 329 -16.61 -4.28 -6.12
C GLY A 329 -15.34 -3.67 -6.71
N VAL A 330 -14.50 -4.52 -7.28
CA VAL A 330 -13.33 -4.12 -8.07
C VAL A 330 -13.36 -4.78 -9.44
N ALA A 331 -13.21 -3.97 -10.47
CA ALA A 331 -13.11 -4.46 -11.84
C ALA A 331 -11.64 -4.83 -12.14
N LYS A 332 -11.22 -6.03 -11.67
CA LYS A 332 -9.87 -6.59 -11.82
C LYS A 332 -9.92 -8.11 -11.75
N ALA A 333 -9.23 -8.80 -12.65
CA ALA A 333 -9.09 -10.25 -12.58
C ALA A 333 -8.44 -10.71 -11.26
N GLY A 334 -8.93 -11.82 -10.72
CA GLY A 334 -8.42 -12.45 -9.50
C GLY A 334 -8.84 -11.78 -8.19
N ALA A 335 -9.29 -10.52 -8.22
CA ALA A 335 -9.77 -9.80 -7.03
C ALA A 335 -11.24 -9.38 -7.13
N GLY A 336 -11.76 -9.23 -8.36
CA GLY A 336 -13.14 -8.85 -8.62
C GLY A 336 -14.09 -10.04 -8.56
N ASP A 337 -15.36 -9.73 -8.26
CA ASP A 337 -16.46 -10.68 -8.32
C ASP A 337 -16.85 -10.90 -9.82
N PRO A 338 -16.73 -12.13 -10.35
CA PRO A 338 -17.14 -12.43 -11.71
C PRO A 338 -18.63 -12.15 -11.98
N ALA A 339 -19.49 -12.19 -10.94
CA ALA A 339 -20.92 -11.93 -11.06
C ALA A 339 -21.23 -10.46 -11.44
N LEU A 340 -20.29 -9.54 -11.24
CA LEU A 340 -20.43 -8.15 -11.67
C LEU A 340 -20.16 -7.94 -13.17
N LYS A 341 -19.60 -8.94 -13.87
CA LYS A 341 -19.37 -8.87 -15.30
C LYS A 341 -20.63 -9.18 -16.09
N THR A 342 -20.91 -8.36 -17.10
CA THR A 342 -22.02 -8.52 -18.02
C THR A 342 -21.61 -9.21 -19.33
N ARG A 343 -20.30 -9.23 -19.63
CA ARG A 343 -19.74 -9.84 -20.85
C ARG A 343 -18.37 -10.46 -20.57
N PHE A 344 -18.13 -11.61 -21.20
CA PHE A 344 -16.81 -12.24 -21.33
C PHE A 344 -16.40 -12.26 -22.80
N TYR A 345 -15.12 -12.06 -23.06
CA TYR A 345 -14.58 -12.01 -24.41
C TYR A 345 -13.86 -13.30 -24.76
N PRO A 346 -13.99 -13.77 -26.04
CA PRO A 346 -13.12 -14.82 -26.56
C PRO A 346 -11.68 -14.32 -26.67
N GLU A 347 -10.82 -15.07 -27.33
CA GLU A 347 -9.50 -14.59 -27.74
C GLU A 347 -9.60 -13.29 -28.53
N GLN A 348 -8.68 -12.37 -28.28
CA GLN A 348 -8.60 -11.06 -28.90
C GLN A 348 -7.24 -10.86 -29.56
N ILE A 349 -7.19 -9.99 -30.56
CA ILE A 349 -5.95 -9.50 -31.13
C ILE A 349 -5.57 -8.21 -30.37
N GLN A 350 -4.50 -8.26 -29.59
CA GLN A 350 -3.89 -7.07 -29.02
C GLN A 350 -3.02 -6.39 -30.08
N VAL A 351 -3.26 -5.12 -30.35
CA VAL A 351 -2.43 -4.26 -31.19
C VAL A 351 -1.60 -3.37 -30.28
N ALA A 352 -0.30 -3.60 -30.24
CA ALA A 352 0.63 -2.80 -29.45
C ALA A 352 0.86 -1.41 -30.08
N ARG A 353 1.46 -0.48 -29.34
CA ARG A 353 1.76 0.89 -29.82
C ARG A 353 2.61 0.94 -31.08
N ASP A 354 3.44 -0.06 -31.30
CA ASP A 354 4.28 -0.23 -32.49
C ASP A 354 3.60 -0.96 -33.65
N GLY A 355 2.29 -1.27 -33.51
CA GLY A 355 1.48 -1.95 -34.50
C GLY A 355 1.61 -3.48 -34.48
N ARG A 356 2.42 -4.08 -33.61
CA ARG A 356 2.50 -5.55 -33.51
C ARG A 356 1.20 -6.13 -32.98
N GLU A 357 0.76 -7.21 -33.63
CA GLU A 357 -0.44 -7.94 -33.25
C GLU A 357 -0.08 -9.24 -32.50
N THR A 358 -0.82 -9.55 -31.43
CA THR A 358 -0.65 -10.76 -30.62
C THR A 358 -2.01 -11.25 -30.14
N THR A 359 -2.28 -12.54 -30.24
CA THR A 359 -3.49 -13.17 -29.70
C THR A 359 -3.38 -13.27 -28.18
N VAL A 360 -4.40 -12.79 -27.47
CA VAL A 360 -4.44 -12.71 -26.00
C VAL A 360 -5.86 -12.91 -25.46
N THR A 361 -6.00 -13.00 -24.14
CA THR A 361 -7.31 -13.05 -23.44
C THR A 361 -7.48 -11.90 -22.42
N LYS A 362 -6.68 -10.84 -22.54
CA LYS A 362 -6.51 -9.79 -21.51
C LYS A 362 -7.73 -8.91 -21.29
N LEU A 363 -8.65 -8.77 -22.25
CA LEU A 363 -9.88 -7.97 -22.04
C LEU A 363 -10.71 -8.45 -20.84
N ASN A 364 -10.54 -9.72 -20.45
CA ASN A 364 -11.21 -10.26 -19.28
C ASN A 364 -10.56 -9.84 -17.94
N ASP A 365 -9.43 -9.14 -17.96
CA ASP A 365 -8.68 -8.79 -16.75
C ASP A 365 -9.13 -7.49 -16.09
N GLY A 366 -9.98 -6.70 -16.73
CA GLY A 366 -10.44 -5.41 -16.21
C GLY A 366 -11.65 -4.87 -16.96
N PRO A 367 -12.03 -3.61 -16.68
CA PRO A 367 -13.12 -2.95 -17.39
C PRO A 367 -12.70 -2.57 -18.81
N VAL A 368 -13.64 -2.62 -19.74
CA VAL A 368 -13.42 -2.47 -21.17
C VAL A 368 -14.35 -1.40 -21.74
N LEU A 369 -13.79 -0.51 -22.53
CA LEU A 369 -14.53 0.47 -23.31
C LEU A 369 -14.52 0.07 -24.80
N LYS A 370 -15.68 0.03 -25.42
CA LYS A 370 -15.80 -0.07 -26.88
C LYS A 370 -15.55 1.31 -27.49
N VAL A 371 -14.74 1.37 -28.55
CA VAL A 371 -14.41 2.62 -29.25
C VAL A 371 -14.71 2.47 -30.73
N ALA A 372 -15.01 3.59 -31.40
CA ALA A 372 -15.33 3.58 -32.84
C ALA A 372 -14.07 3.40 -33.69
N ASP A 373 -12.99 4.08 -33.30
CA ASP A 373 -11.73 4.11 -34.03
C ASP A 373 -10.55 3.69 -33.14
N PRO A 374 -9.47 3.15 -33.72
CA PRO A 374 -8.25 2.85 -32.99
C PRO A 374 -7.67 4.12 -32.33
N PRO A 375 -7.32 4.09 -31.03
CA PRO A 375 -6.74 5.22 -30.36
C PRO A 375 -5.32 5.46 -30.89
N GLU A 376 -4.99 6.72 -31.20
CA GLU A 376 -3.68 7.09 -31.73
C GLU A 376 -2.59 6.92 -30.65
N GLY A 377 -1.54 6.15 -30.97
CA GLY A 377 -0.37 5.96 -30.10
C GLY A 377 -0.63 5.14 -28.84
N GLU A 378 -1.80 4.50 -28.71
CA GLU A 378 -2.13 3.65 -27.58
C GLU A 378 -2.31 2.18 -28.00
N GLN A 379 -2.22 1.29 -27.04
CA GLN A 379 -2.55 -0.13 -27.23
C GLN A 379 -4.07 -0.32 -27.24
N TYR A 380 -4.57 -1.16 -28.14
CA TYR A 380 -5.98 -1.51 -28.22
C TYR A 380 -6.17 -2.98 -28.57
N TYR A 381 -7.41 -3.43 -28.61
CA TYR A 381 -7.78 -4.83 -28.90
C TYR A 381 -8.84 -4.89 -29.98
N LYS A 382 -8.77 -5.95 -30.79
CA LYS A 382 -9.76 -6.25 -31.85
C LYS A 382 -10.46 -7.59 -31.60
N ILE A 383 -11.76 -7.63 -31.85
CA ILE A 383 -12.57 -8.85 -31.98
C ILE A 383 -13.43 -8.66 -33.20
N GLY A 384 -13.09 -9.33 -34.32
CA GLY A 384 -13.68 -9.04 -35.62
C GLY A 384 -13.46 -7.56 -35.98
N ASP A 385 -14.52 -6.84 -36.32
CA ASP A 385 -14.49 -5.42 -36.66
C ASP A 385 -14.65 -4.49 -35.43
N GLU A 386 -14.84 -5.05 -34.23
CA GLU A 386 -15.01 -4.28 -33.01
C GLU A 386 -13.67 -3.92 -32.40
N ILE A 387 -13.54 -2.68 -31.92
CA ILE A 387 -12.32 -2.14 -31.27
C ILE A 387 -12.60 -1.84 -29.83
N PHE A 388 -11.65 -2.25 -28.97
CA PHE A 388 -11.77 -2.15 -27.53
C PHE A 388 -10.51 -1.56 -26.89
N MET A 389 -10.71 -0.79 -25.81
CA MET A 389 -9.67 -0.34 -24.90
C MET A 389 -9.87 -0.97 -23.54
N GLN A 390 -8.82 -1.55 -22.97
CA GLN A 390 -8.85 -2.01 -21.59
C GLN A 390 -8.45 -0.86 -20.67
N VAL A 391 -9.30 -0.57 -19.70
CA VAL A 391 -9.01 0.40 -18.65
C VAL A 391 -8.27 -0.31 -17.51
N TYR A 392 -7.37 0.39 -16.84
CA TYR A 392 -6.72 -0.13 -15.62
C TYR A 392 -7.78 -0.43 -14.54
N ALA A 393 -7.44 -1.28 -13.56
CA ALA A 393 -8.34 -1.65 -12.47
C ALA A 393 -9.13 -0.47 -11.90
N ARG A 394 -10.43 -0.66 -11.70
CA ARG A 394 -11.35 0.33 -11.14
C ARG A 394 -12.04 -0.21 -9.90
N ILE A 395 -12.24 0.66 -8.92
CA ILE A 395 -13.18 0.41 -7.84
C ILE A 395 -14.58 0.73 -8.37
N LEU A 396 -15.50 -0.21 -8.23
CA LEU A 396 -16.91 -0.02 -8.56
C LEU A 396 -17.61 0.52 -7.32
N ILE A 397 -18.20 1.71 -7.43
CA ILE A 397 -18.87 2.40 -6.34
C ILE A 397 -20.28 2.80 -6.75
N CYS A 398 -21.17 2.97 -5.77
CA CYS A 398 -22.39 3.73 -5.91
C CYS A 398 -22.49 4.78 -4.79
N ARG A 399 -23.28 5.82 -5.02
CA ARG A 399 -23.59 6.80 -3.98
C ARG A 399 -24.52 6.17 -2.95
N LYS A 400 -24.27 6.44 -1.69
CA LYS A 400 -25.28 6.21 -0.65
C LYS A 400 -26.38 7.25 -0.80
N ARG A 401 -27.61 6.81 -0.90
CA ARG A 401 -28.75 7.70 -0.78
C ARG A 401 -28.78 8.17 0.67
N GLY A 402 -28.37 9.41 0.90
CA GLY A 402 -28.57 10.01 2.21
C GLY A 402 -30.06 10.00 2.51
N ASP A 403 -30.44 9.55 3.69
CA ASP A 403 -31.71 9.93 4.24
C ASP A 403 -31.73 11.46 4.26
N VAL A 404 -32.50 12.05 3.33
CA VAL A 404 -32.81 13.48 3.37
C VAL A 404 -33.60 13.68 4.64
N LYS A 405 -32.89 14.08 5.72
CA LYS A 405 -33.52 14.60 6.92
C LYS A 405 -33.81 16.08 6.71
#